data_da7a4c2a508c018f0b2643ee92b89801
#
_entry.id   da7a4c2a508c018f0b2643ee92b89801
#
_cell.length_a   1.000
_cell.length_b   1.000
_cell.length_c   1.000
_cell.angle_alpha   90.00
_cell.angle_beta   90.00
_cell.angle_gamma   90.00
#
_symmetry.space_group_name_H-M   'P 1'
#
loop_
_entity.id
_entity.type
_entity.pdbx_description
1 polymer ?
#
loop_
_entity_poly.entity_id
_entity_poly.type
_entity_poly.pdbx_seq_one_letter_code
_entity_poly.pdbx_strand_id
1 'polypeptide(L)'
;KGNPWGLAPRKRMDWAKGLDFEVPVIGVDVEDASEVDYLFWVGCAGAYEDRAKRTTRAVAELLHTAGVSFAVLGDAETCTGDPARRAGNEILYQMLAGQNVETLTEAKAQRIVVTCAHCFNTISREYPQIGGRFEVLHHTQLLSRLVREGRLKPVAPQTGAGVADDGANQDAPSAPTITYHDACYLGRHNRIYSPPRELLEATGATAVEMPRSRERAFCCGGGGARAFMEESIGTRIAVERSREAIGTGARVIATACPFCTTMLSDGVASQGADVRVTDLATLMLEAVRRGREQS
;
A
#
# COMPACT_ATOMS: atom_id res chain seq x y z
N LYS A 1 -12.49 -19.36 -6.16
CA LYS A 1 -12.87 -18.01 -6.59
C LYS A 1 -11.64 -17.08 -6.76
N GLY A 2 -10.42 -17.62 -6.73
CA GLY A 2 -9.19 -16.87 -6.99
C GLY A 2 -8.83 -15.81 -5.95
N ASN A 3 -9.35 -15.90 -4.72
CA ASN A 3 -8.99 -14.99 -3.64
C ASN A 3 -9.20 -15.62 -2.24
N PRO A 4 -8.43 -15.18 -1.22
CA PRO A 4 -8.51 -15.77 0.13
C PRO A 4 -9.84 -15.51 0.86
N TRP A 5 -10.62 -14.50 0.46
CA TRP A 5 -11.92 -14.19 1.06
C TRP A 5 -13.07 -14.98 0.46
N GLY A 6 -12.83 -15.74 -0.62
CA GLY A 6 -13.89 -16.49 -1.31
C GLY A 6 -14.99 -15.61 -1.95
N LEU A 7 -14.68 -14.33 -2.20
CA LEU A 7 -15.60 -13.37 -2.80
C LEU A 7 -15.68 -13.51 -4.31
N ALA A 8 -16.78 -13.02 -4.89
CA ALA A 8 -17.02 -13.13 -6.35
C ALA A 8 -16.10 -12.18 -7.13
N PRO A 9 -15.48 -12.62 -8.26
CA PRO A 9 -14.62 -11.77 -9.11
C PRO A 9 -15.28 -10.45 -9.51
N ARG A 10 -16.57 -10.45 -9.90
CA ARG A 10 -17.33 -9.25 -10.30
C ARG A 10 -17.32 -8.10 -9.27
N LYS A 11 -16.91 -8.36 -8.02
CA LYS A 11 -16.75 -7.34 -6.97
C LYS A 11 -15.36 -6.70 -6.95
N ARG A 12 -14.44 -7.17 -7.80
CA ARG A 12 -13.07 -6.65 -7.82
C ARG A 12 -12.99 -5.17 -8.20
N MET A 13 -13.95 -4.68 -8.98
CA MET A 13 -14.01 -3.28 -9.39
C MET A 13 -14.82 -2.38 -8.46
N ASP A 14 -15.38 -2.91 -7.35
CA ASP A 14 -16.17 -2.10 -6.41
C ASP A 14 -15.37 -0.93 -5.78
N TRP A 15 -14.05 -1.05 -5.69
CA TRP A 15 -13.18 0.03 -5.21
C TRP A 15 -13.16 1.25 -6.12
N ALA A 16 -13.37 1.09 -7.41
CA ALA A 16 -13.32 2.17 -8.40
C ALA A 16 -14.60 3.02 -8.41
N LYS A 17 -15.70 2.54 -7.82
CA LYS A 17 -16.98 3.25 -7.80
C LYS A 17 -16.86 4.60 -7.09
N GLY A 18 -17.33 5.67 -7.75
CA GLY A 18 -17.30 7.03 -7.23
C GLY A 18 -15.92 7.70 -7.27
N LEU A 19 -15.02 7.25 -8.14
CA LEU A 19 -13.90 8.04 -8.63
C LEU A 19 -14.42 9.04 -9.67
N ASP A 20 -13.77 10.20 -9.78
CA ASP A 20 -14.15 11.26 -10.74
C ASP A 20 -13.62 10.98 -12.15
N PHE A 21 -13.04 9.82 -12.39
CA PHE A 21 -12.50 9.35 -13.65
C PHE A 21 -12.75 7.86 -13.81
N GLU A 22 -12.78 7.39 -15.05
CA GLU A 22 -12.93 5.98 -15.37
C GLU A 22 -11.58 5.25 -15.24
N VAL A 23 -11.62 4.02 -14.72
CA VAL A 23 -10.45 3.14 -14.63
C VAL A 23 -10.54 2.12 -15.75
N PRO A 24 -9.67 2.21 -16.77
CA PRO A 24 -9.71 1.29 -17.90
C PRO A 24 -9.42 -0.16 -17.50
N VAL A 25 -10.15 -1.08 -18.09
CA VAL A 25 -9.98 -2.53 -17.91
C VAL A 25 -9.39 -3.12 -19.19
N ILE A 26 -8.32 -3.89 -19.06
CA ILE A 26 -7.68 -4.57 -20.18
C ILE A 26 -8.63 -5.61 -20.79
N GLY A 27 -8.71 -5.63 -22.11
CA GLY A 27 -9.61 -6.49 -22.86
C GLY A 27 -11.07 -5.99 -22.93
N VAL A 28 -11.36 -4.83 -22.31
CA VAL A 28 -12.67 -4.18 -22.34
C VAL A 28 -12.53 -2.74 -22.87
N ASP A 29 -11.78 -1.90 -22.20
CA ASP A 29 -11.63 -0.48 -22.53
C ASP A 29 -10.34 -0.20 -23.30
N VAL A 30 -9.32 -1.04 -23.10
CA VAL A 30 -8.04 -1.05 -23.84
C VAL A 30 -7.75 -2.48 -24.28
N GLU A 31 -7.07 -2.65 -25.42
CA GLU A 31 -6.79 -3.98 -25.97
C GLU A 31 -5.82 -4.74 -25.07
N ASP A 32 -4.71 -4.10 -24.71
CA ASP A 32 -3.68 -4.69 -23.84
C ASP A 32 -2.90 -3.61 -23.06
N ALA A 33 -1.98 -4.03 -22.19
CA ALA A 33 -1.22 -3.14 -21.32
C ALA A 33 -0.11 -2.33 -22.05
N SER A 34 0.12 -2.55 -23.34
CA SER A 34 1.07 -1.74 -24.11
C SER A 34 0.53 -0.33 -24.42
N GLU A 35 -0.78 -0.14 -24.29
CA GLU A 35 -1.44 1.15 -24.50
C GLU A 35 -1.32 2.10 -23.30
N VAL A 36 -0.84 1.61 -22.15
CA VAL A 36 -0.75 2.39 -20.91
C VAL A 36 0.66 2.37 -20.32
N ASP A 37 0.96 3.35 -19.46
CA ASP A 37 2.25 3.40 -18.76
C ASP A 37 2.46 2.23 -17.82
N TYR A 38 1.39 1.82 -17.12
CA TYR A 38 1.43 0.74 -16.12
C TYR A 38 0.16 -0.10 -16.12
N LEU A 39 0.33 -1.41 -15.97
CA LEU A 39 -0.74 -2.24 -15.43
C LEU A 39 -0.79 -2.03 -13.91
N PHE A 40 -1.92 -1.60 -13.38
CA PHE A 40 -2.14 -1.49 -11.94
C PHE A 40 -2.71 -2.81 -11.40
N TRP A 41 -1.84 -3.59 -10.76
CA TRP A 41 -2.23 -4.79 -10.05
C TRP A 41 -2.85 -4.42 -8.70
N VAL A 42 -4.16 -4.50 -8.59
CA VAL A 42 -4.93 -4.09 -7.40
C VAL A 42 -4.68 -5.01 -6.21
N GLY A 43 -4.52 -6.30 -6.48
CA GLY A 43 -4.41 -7.32 -5.46
C GLY A 43 -5.73 -7.62 -4.74
N CYS A 44 -5.82 -8.79 -4.12
CA CYS A 44 -7.06 -9.22 -3.47
C CYS A 44 -7.43 -8.31 -2.29
N ALA A 45 -6.47 -7.89 -1.46
CA ALA A 45 -6.75 -6.98 -0.35
C ALA A 45 -7.27 -5.65 -0.85
N GLY A 46 -6.61 -5.04 -1.85
CA GLY A 46 -6.99 -3.76 -2.45
C GLY A 46 -8.38 -3.79 -3.10
N ALA A 47 -8.80 -4.97 -3.59
CA ALA A 47 -10.09 -5.14 -4.22
C ALA A 47 -11.26 -5.40 -3.24
N TYR A 48 -10.99 -6.08 -2.12
CA TYR A 48 -12.06 -6.62 -1.27
C TYR A 48 -12.09 -6.10 0.16
N GLU A 49 -10.94 -5.70 0.72
CA GLU A 49 -10.86 -5.22 2.11
C GLU A 49 -11.09 -3.71 2.16
N ASP A 50 -12.05 -3.25 2.97
CA ASP A 50 -12.52 -1.85 2.91
C ASP A 50 -11.46 -0.82 3.31
N ARG A 51 -10.54 -1.16 4.21
CA ARG A 51 -9.42 -0.29 4.56
C ARG A 51 -8.41 -0.20 3.40
N ALA A 52 -8.16 -1.33 2.72
CA ALA A 52 -7.23 -1.39 1.61
C ALA A 52 -7.79 -0.75 0.32
N LYS A 53 -9.11 -0.81 0.10
CA LYS A 53 -9.75 -0.06 -0.99
C LYS A 53 -9.44 1.43 -0.95
N ARG A 54 -9.30 2.02 0.24
CA ARG A 54 -8.91 3.44 0.39
C ARG A 54 -7.51 3.69 -0.18
N THR A 55 -6.55 2.80 0.10
CA THR A 55 -5.22 2.85 -0.49
C THR A 55 -5.25 2.69 -2.01
N THR A 56 -6.03 1.72 -2.52
CA THR A 56 -6.20 1.48 -3.95
C THR A 56 -6.72 2.73 -4.66
N ARG A 57 -7.76 3.36 -4.11
CA ARG A 57 -8.32 4.62 -4.63
C ARG A 57 -7.30 5.75 -4.59
N ALA A 58 -6.59 5.89 -3.45
CA ALA A 58 -5.58 6.93 -3.30
C ALA A 58 -4.46 6.78 -4.33
N VAL A 59 -3.99 5.57 -4.61
CA VAL A 59 -2.98 5.32 -5.65
C VAL A 59 -3.54 5.65 -7.04
N ALA A 60 -4.76 5.21 -7.37
CA ALA A 60 -5.39 5.51 -8.66
C ALA A 60 -5.55 7.02 -8.87
N GLU A 61 -6.02 7.76 -7.86
CA GLU A 61 -6.16 9.22 -7.92
C GLU A 61 -4.80 9.93 -8.05
N LEU A 62 -3.77 9.45 -7.36
CA LEU A 62 -2.41 10.00 -7.48
C LEU A 62 -1.81 9.76 -8.86
N LEU A 63 -1.98 8.57 -9.44
CA LEU A 63 -1.55 8.26 -10.81
C LEU A 63 -2.28 9.15 -11.81
N HIS A 64 -3.60 9.25 -11.72
CA HIS A 64 -4.41 10.12 -12.55
C HIS A 64 -3.98 11.60 -12.45
N THR A 65 -3.78 12.10 -11.21
CA THR A 65 -3.30 13.46 -10.95
C THR A 65 -1.93 13.73 -11.56
N ALA A 66 -1.05 12.73 -11.53
CA ALA A 66 0.29 12.81 -12.11
C ALA A 66 0.30 12.65 -13.65
N GLY A 67 -0.85 12.43 -14.30
CA GLY A 67 -0.94 12.17 -15.74
C GLY A 67 -0.28 10.85 -16.15
N VAL A 68 -0.25 9.84 -15.25
CA VAL A 68 0.21 8.49 -15.55
C VAL A 68 -0.98 7.68 -16.04
N SER A 69 -0.88 7.14 -17.26
CA SER A 69 -1.89 6.22 -17.79
C SER A 69 -1.73 4.85 -17.16
N PHE A 70 -2.85 4.24 -16.76
CA PHE A 70 -2.86 2.89 -16.21
C PHE A 70 -4.17 2.18 -16.54
N ALA A 71 -4.12 0.86 -16.55
CA ALA A 71 -5.29 0.00 -16.66
C ALA A 71 -5.19 -1.15 -15.65
N VAL A 72 -6.31 -1.80 -15.39
CA VAL A 72 -6.42 -2.94 -14.48
C VAL A 72 -6.90 -4.19 -15.21
N LEU A 73 -6.70 -5.37 -14.62
CA LEU A 73 -7.23 -6.63 -15.18
C LEU A 73 -8.70 -6.87 -14.83
N GLY A 74 -9.28 -6.08 -13.92
CA GLY A 74 -10.67 -6.28 -13.50
C GLY A 74 -10.93 -7.69 -12.96
N ASP A 75 -11.95 -8.34 -13.47
CA ASP A 75 -12.37 -9.69 -13.05
C ASP A 75 -11.35 -10.79 -13.41
N ALA A 76 -10.45 -10.53 -14.37
CA ALA A 76 -9.40 -11.47 -14.78
C ALA A 76 -8.26 -11.56 -13.75
N GLU A 77 -8.12 -10.56 -12.86
CA GLU A 77 -7.11 -10.61 -11.80
C GLU A 77 -7.47 -11.65 -10.74
N THR A 78 -6.52 -12.50 -10.36
CA THR A 78 -6.68 -13.44 -9.23
C THR A 78 -5.61 -13.20 -8.16
N CYS A 79 -5.67 -13.95 -7.05
CA CYS A 79 -4.64 -13.90 -6.02
C CYS A 79 -3.28 -14.31 -6.60
N THR A 80 -2.22 -13.61 -6.21
CA THR A 80 -0.84 -14.01 -6.62
C THR A 80 -0.42 -15.39 -6.14
N GLY A 81 -1.19 -16.02 -5.23
CA GLY A 81 -0.85 -17.29 -4.63
C GLY A 81 0.03 -17.19 -3.37
N ASP A 82 0.52 -15.99 -3.01
CA ASP A 82 1.36 -15.81 -1.82
C ASP A 82 0.79 -16.45 -0.55
N PRO A 83 -0.48 -16.22 -0.15
CA PRO A 83 -1.03 -16.85 1.05
C PRO A 83 -1.03 -18.37 0.98
N ALA A 84 -1.30 -18.96 -0.18
CA ALA A 84 -1.29 -20.41 -0.36
C ALA A 84 0.13 -20.98 -0.18
N ARG A 85 1.13 -20.36 -0.83
CA ARG A 85 2.53 -20.76 -0.71
C ARG A 85 3.03 -20.66 0.73
N ARG A 86 2.74 -19.55 1.41
CA ARG A 86 3.14 -19.33 2.82
C ARG A 86 2.44 -20.28 3.79
N ALA A 87 1.24 -20.76 3.46
CA ALA A 87 0.54 -21.79 4.21
C ALA A 87 1.01 -23.21 3.88
N GLY A 88 1.99 -23.40 2.99
CA GLY A 88 2.51 -24.70 2.56
C GLY A 88 1.71 -25.38 1.46
N ASN A 89 0.73 -24.72 0.86
CA ASN A 89 -0.05 -25.26 -0.27
C ASN A 89 0.60 -24.86 -1.61
N GLU A 90 1.71 -25.54 -1.94
CA GLU A 90 2.48 -25.26 -3.14
C GLU A 90 1.68 -25.58 -4.42
N ILE A 91 0.82 -26.60 -4.40
CA ILE A 91 -0.02 -26.97 -5.57
C ILE A 91 -0.95 -25.79 -5.93
N LEU A 92 -1.68 -25.25 -4.94
CA LEU A 92 -2.56 -24.12 -5.18
C LEU A 92 -1.78 -22.87 -5.59
N TYR A 93 -0.58 -22.65 -5.03
CA TYR A 93 0.29 -21.57 -5.44
C TYR A 93 0.67 -21.70 -6.92
N GLN A 94 1.14 -22.85 -7.36
CA GLN A 94 1.56 -23.10 -8.75
C GLN A 94 0.38 -22.90 -9.73
N MET A 95 -0.81 -23.33 -9.37
CA MET A 95 -2.00 -23.11 -10.19
C MET A 95 -2.34 -21.63 -10.34
N LEU A 96 -2.40 -20.88 -9.22
CA LEU A 96 -2.72 -19.45 -9.25
C LEU A 96 -1.62 -18.63 -9.93
N ALA A 97 -0.37 -18.94 -9.63
CA ALA A 97 0.77 -18.24 -10.21
C ALA A 97 0.89 -18.50 -11.72
N GLY A 98 0.71 -19.75 -12.17
CA GLY A 98 0.68 -20.11 -13.59
C GLY A 98 -0.41 -19.37 -14.35
N GLN A 99 -1.65 -19.38 -13.83
CA GLN A 99 -2.75 -18.63 -14.40
C GLN A 99 -2.46 -17.13 -14.52
N ASN A 100 -1.90 -16.52 -13.46
CA ASN A 100 -1.57 -15.09 -13.49
C ASN A 100 -0.43 -14.76 -14.46
N VAL A 101 0.58 -15.64 -14.58
CA VAL A 101 1.65 -15.46 -15.56
C VAL A 101 1.09 -15.51 -16.99
N GLU A 102 0.18 -16.44 -17.28
CA GLU A 102 -0.52 -16.53 -18.57
C GLU A 102 -1.34 -15.24 -18.82
N THR A 103 -2.22 -14.85 -17.88
CA THR A 103 -3.03 -13.62 -17.99
C THR A 103 -2.19 -12.36 -18.20
N LEU A 104 -1.10 -12.20 -17.47
CA LEU A 104 -0.20 -11.04 -17.61
C LEU A 104 0.55 -11.05 -18.95
N THR A 105 0.89 -12.24 -19.46
CA THR A 105 1.57 -12.41 -20.77
C THR A 105 0.60 -12.09 -21.90
N GLU A 106 -0.62 -12.60 -21.86
CA GLU A 106 -1.68 -12.29 -22.84
C GLU A 106 -2.04 -10.81 -22.86
N ALA A 107 -2.10 -10.19 -21.66
CA ALA A 107 -2.29 -8.76 -21.50
C ALA A 107 -1.07 -7.92 -21.92
N LYS A 108 0.02 -8.52 -22.41
CA LYS A 108 1.30 -7.86 -22.77
C LYS A 108 1.84 -6.94 -21.67
N ALA A 109 1.60 -7.28 -20.41
CA ALA A 109 2.06 -6.51 -19.27
C ALA A 109 3.59 -6.48 -19.22
N GLN A 110 4.18 -5.30 -19.29
CA GLN A 110 5.62 -5.10 -19.13
C GLN A 110 5.94 -4.44 -17.80
N ARG A 111 5.22 -3.39 -17.45
CA ARG A 111 5.39 -2.60 -16.24
C ARG A 111 4.16 -2.70 -15.35
N ILE A 112 4.37 -3.17 -14.14
CA ILE A 112 3.29 -3.42 -13.17
C ILE A 112 3.54 -2.57 -11.93
N VAL A 113 2.53 -1.85 -11.46
CA VAL A 113 2.55 -1.19 -10.15
C VAL A 113 1.62 -1.91 -9.19
N VAL A 114 2.07 -2.10 -7.95
CA VAL A 114 1.33 -2.82 -6.91
C VAL A 114 1.28 -2.04 -5.60
N THR A 115 0.23 -2.22 -4.79
CA THR A 115 0.12 -1.62 -3.46
C THR A 115 0.53 -2.56 -2.33
N CYS A 116 0.54 -3.86 -2.60
CA CYS A 116 0.83 -4.89 -1.60
C CYS A 116 2.28 -5.37 -1.69
N ALA A 117 3.02 -5.28 -0.60
CA ALA A 117 4.40 -5.77 -0.52
C ALA A 117 4.53 -7.28 -0.79
N HIS A 118 3.51 -8.08 -0.44
CA HIS A 118 3.44 -9.51 -0.76
C HIS A 118 3.30 -9.72 -2.27
N CYS A 119 2.36 -9.03 -2.92
CA CYS A 119 2.20 -9.09 -4.39
C CYS A 119 3.48 -8.63 -5.10
N PHE A 120 4.11 -7.55 -4.61
CA PHE A 120 5.39 -7.08 -5.12
C PHE A 120 6.45 -8.20 -5.12
N ASN A 121 6.65 -8.84 -3.96
CA ASN A 121 7.64 -9.91 -3.84
C ASN A 121 7.30 -11.10 -4.74
N THR A 122 6.05 -11.54 -4.75
CA THR A 122 5.62 -12.72 -5.51
C THR A 122 5.77 -12.49 -7.01
N ILE A 123 5.27 -11.38 -7.54
CA ILE A 123 5.34 -11.12 -8.98
C ILE A 123 6.79 -10.86 -9.41
N SER A 124 7.58 -10.09 -8.63
CA SER A 124 8.94 -9.72 -9.02
C SER A 124 9.99 -10.80 -8.78
N ARG A 125 9.82 -11.67 -7.78
CA ARG A 125 10.85 -12.62 -7.34
C ARG A 125 10.47 -14.09 -7.52
N GLU A 126 9.19 -14.41 -7.42
CA GLU A 126 8.76 -15.80 -7.46
C GLU A 126 8.20 -16.20 -8.83
N TYR A 127 7.45 -15.33 -9.52
CA TYR A 127 6.99 -15.59 -10.89
C TYR A 127 8.10 -15.85 -11.92
N PRO A 128 9.30 -15.23 -11.82
CA PRO A 128 10.42 -15.61 -12.70
C PRO A 128 10.81 -17.07 -12.64
N GLN A 129 10.55 -17.78 -11.53
CA GLN A 129 10.82 -19.21 -11.35
C GLN A 129 9.90 -20.09 -12.22
N ILE A 130 8.77 -19.54 -12.67
CA ILE A 130 7.76 -20.21 -13.51
C ILE A 130 7.58 -19.51 -14.87
N GLY A 131 8.55 -18.70 -15.29
CA GLY A 131 8.58 -18.06 -16.60
C GLY A 131 7.99 -16.64 -16.68
N GLY A 132 7.35 -16.13 -15.64
CA GLY A 132 6.77 -14.77 -15.61
C GLY A 132 7.80 -13.71 -15.25
N ARG A 133 8.24 -12.91 -16.24
CA ARG A 133 9.23 -11.83 -16.04
C ARG A 133 8.61 -10.48 -16.37
N PHE A 134 8.43 -9.64 -15.33
CA PHE A 134 7.79 -8.33 -15.43
C PHE A 134 8.63 -7.30 -14.67
N GLU A 135 8.62 -6.04 -15.12
CA GLU A 135 9.12 -4.92 -14.32
C GLU A 135 8.04 -4.55 -13.31
N VAL A 136 8.32 -4.79 -12.03
CA VAL A 136 7.36 -4.53 -10.95
C VAL A 136 7.85 -3.40 -10.07
N LEU A 137 7.01 -2.40 -9.87
CA LEU A 137 7.23 -1.33 -8.91
C LEU A 137 6.20 -1.41 -7.78
N HIS A 138 6.68 -1.22 -6.57
CA HIS A 138 5.78 -0.93 -5.47
C HIS A 138 5.30 0.52 -5.57
N HIS A 139 4.04 0.80 -5.20
CA HIS A 139 3.46 2.15 -5.34
C HIS A 139 4.33 3.24 -4.71
N THR A 140 5.00 2.95 -3.59
CA THR A 140 5.89 3.92 -2.95
C THR A 140 7.09 4.31 -3.82
N GLN A 141 7.62 3.39 -4.63
CA GLN A 141 8.71 3.67 -5.55
C GLN A 141 8.24 4.58 -6.71
N LEU A 142 7.07 4.26 -7.27
CA LEU A 142 6.49 5.06 -8.36
C LEU A 142 6.09 6.45 -7.86
N LEU A 143 5.39 6.55 -6.75
CA LEU A 143 4.96 7.84 -6.19
C LEU A 143 6.16 8.72 -5.80
N SER A 144 7.21 8.15 -5.18
CA SER A 144 8.46 8.88 -4.87
C SER A 144 9.12 9.41 -6.15
N ARG A 145 9.15 8.62 -7.24
CA ARG A 145 9.62 9.06 -8.55
C ARG A 145 8.80 10.24 -9.07
N LEU A 146 7.47 10.15 -9.03
CA LEU A 146 6.57 11.20 -9.53
C LEU A 146 6.69 12.52 -8.73
N VAL A 147 6.96 12.44 -7.43
CA VAL A 147 7.28 13.62 -6.61
C VAL A 147 8.60 14.26 -7.05
N ARG A 148 9.66 13.48 -7.24
CA ARG A 148 10.97 13.97 -7.71
C ARG A 148 10.90 14.58 -9.12
N GLU A 149 10.04 14.06 -9.98
CA GLU A 149 9.78 14.58 -11.33
C GLU A 149 8.87 15.81 -11.31
N GLY A 150 8.36 16.24 -10.15
CA GLY A 150 7.45 17.38 -10.01
C GLY A 150 6.05 17.14 -10.57
N ARG A 151 5.69 15.89 -10.90
CA ARG A 151 4.37 15.49 -11.38
C ARG A 151 3.35 15.35 -10.25
N LEU A 152 3.81 15.12 -9.01
CA LEU A 152 3.03 15.24 -7.78
C LEU A 152 3.65 16.34 -6.93
N LYS A 153 2.82 17.26 -6.44
CA LYS A 153 3.24 18.42 -5.64
C LYS A 153 2.53 18.37 -4.28
N PRO A 154 3.02 17.55 -3.34
CA PRO A 154 2.48 17.53 -2.00
C PRO A 154 2.80 18.83 -1.25
N VAL A 155 1.87 19.28 -0.43
CA VAL A 155 2.03 20.48 0.41
C VAL A 155 1.88 20.09 1.87
N ALA A 156 2.79 20.58 2.70
CA ALA A 156 2.76 20.38 4.14
C ALA A 156 1.45 20.93 4.76
N PRO A 157 0.96 20.36 5.86
CA PRO A 157 -0.11 20.96 6.62
C PRO A 157 0.31 22.37 7.05
N GLN A 158 -0.58 23.35 6.91
CA GLN A 158 -0.31 24.69 7.46
C GLN A 158 -0.30 24.56 8.98
N THR A 159 0.86 24.77 9.60
CA THR A 159 0.93 25.13 11.01
C THR A 159 0.29 26.50 11.10
N GLY A 160 -0.76 26.66 11.93
CA GLY A 160 -1.57 27.87 11.97
C GLY A 160 -0.75 29.14 11.90
N ALA A 161 -0.74 29.77 10.73
CA ALA A 161 -0.16 31.07 10.52
C ALA A 161 -1.17 32.11 11.05
N GLY A 162 -0.81 32.77 12.11
CA GLY A 162 -1.42 34.02 12.52
C GLY A 162 -2.26 34.00 13.77
N VAL A 163 -1.60 33.90 14.92
CA VAL A 163 -2.02 34.67 16.10
C VAL A 163 -0.79 35.35 16.65
N ALA A 164 -0.88 36.67 16.72
CA ALA A 164 0.13 37.51 17.31
C ALA A 164 0.51 37.02 18.72
N ASP A 165 1.77 37.21 19.04
CA ASP A 165 2.43 36.98 20.32
C ASP A 165 1.70 37.69 21.47
N ASP A 166 0.83 36.98 22.16
CA ASP A 166 0.44 37.24 23.55
C ASP A 166 0.43 35.94 24.34
N GLY A 167 1.63 35.54 24.62
CA GLY A 167 2.18 34.81 25.78
C GLY A 167 1.24 33.84 26.50
N ALA A 168 0.61 32.86 25.89
CA ALA A 168 0.10 31.63 26.52
C ALA A 168 -0.76 30.80 25.55
N ASN A 169 -0.15 30.09 24.64
CA ASN A 169 -0.69 28.81 24.18
C ASN A 169 0.39 28.03 23.37
N GLN A 170 1.02 27.04 24.00
CA GLN A 170 1.99 26.15 23.36
C GLN A 170 1.31 25.03 22.55
N ASP A 171 0.01 25.12 22.27
CA ASP A 171 -0.80 24.15 21.53
C ASP A 171 -1.11 24.58 20.09
N ALA A 172 -0.22 25.29 19.43
CA ALA A 172 -0.32 25.40 17.98
C ALA A 172 -0.17 23.97 17.38
N PRO A 173 -1.06 23.51 16.46
CA PRO A 173 -0.96 22.19 15.89
C PRO A 173 0.36 22.07 15.12
N SER A 174 1.39 21.54 15.78
CA SER A 174 2.62 21.12 15.14
C SER A 174 2.30 20.10 14.06
N ALA A 175 3.09 20.04 12.98
CA ALA A 175 2.94 19.01 11.95
C ALA A 175 2.77 17.63 12.61
N PRO A 176 1.84 16.77 12.13
CA PRO A 176 1.57 15.51 12.81
C PRO A 176 2.82 14.66 12.85
N THR A 177 3.14 14.15 14.03
CA THR A 177 4.23 13.19 14.22
C THR A 177 3.79 11.85 13.67
N ILE A 178 4.56 11.29 12.74
CA ILE A 178 4.27 10.04 12.05
C ILE A 178 5.40 9.05 12.26
N THR A 179 5.08 7.81 12.63
CA THR A 179 6.04 6.71 12.59
C THR A 179 5.73 5.78 11.42
N TYR A 180 6.77 5.20 10.80
CA TYR A 180 6.61 4.32 9.65
C TYR A 180 6.89 2.86 10.00
N HIS A 181 5.98 1.98 9.61
CA HIS A 181 6.18 0.54 9.71
C HIS A 181 6.78 -0.02 8.42
N ASP A 182 8.02 -0.48 8.48
CA ASP A 182 8.67 -1.17 7.37
C ASP A 182 8.01 -2.52 7.10
N ALA A 183 7.27 -2.65 6.01
CA ALA A 183 6.70 -3.91 5.57
C ALA A 183 7.83 -4.90 5.23
N CYS A 184 7.80 -6.11 5.83
CA CYS A 184 8.91 -7.07 5.73
C CYS A 184 9.24 -7.46 4.28
N TYR A 185 8.23 -7.68 3.43
CA TYR A 185 8.44 -8.01 2.02
C TYR A 185 8.93 -6.83 1.17
N LEU A 186 8.75 -5.59 1.61
CA LEU A 186 9.33 -4.43 0.95
C LEU A 186 10.77 -4.17 1.44
N GLY A 187 10.93 -4.04 2.75
CA GLY A 187 12.22 -3.74 3.38
C GLY A 187 13.15 -4.95 3.45
N ARG A 188 12.86 -5.89 4.34
CA ARG A 188 13.78 -7.01 4.65
C ARG A 188 14.08 -7.90 3.45
N HIS A 189 13.07 -8.26 2.66
CA HIS A 189 13.23 -9.16 1.52
C HIS A 189 13.73 -8.44 0.26
N ASN A 190 13.34 -7.19 0.04
CA ASN A 190 13.64 -6.47 -1.20
C ASN A 190 14.50 -5.22 -1.00
N ARG A 191 14.90 -4.88 0.23
CA ARG A 191 15.78 -3.78 0.61
C ARG A 191 15.31 -2.39 0.15
N ILE A 192 13.99 -2.21 0.06
CA ILE A 192 13.36 -0.94 -0.33
C ILE A 192 13.00 -0.20 0.95
N TYR A 193 13.83 0.78 1.35
CA TYR A 193 13.69 1.55 2.59
C TYR A 193 13.51 3.06 2.34
N SER A 194 14.17 3.61 1.30
CA SER A 194 14.19 5.04 1.04
C SER A 194 12.88 5.58 0.48
N PRO A 195 12.26 4.98 -0.58
CA PRO A 195 11.05 5.56 -1.19
C PRO A 195 9.91 5.83 -0.21
N PRO A 196 9.58 4.95 0.75
CA PRO A 196 8.56 5.25 1.75
C PRO A 196 8.89 6.47 2.63
N ARG A 197 10.17 6.65 2.98
CA ARG A 197 10.62 7.78 3.79
C ARG A 197 10.66 9.09 3.03
N GLU A 198 11.07 9.04 1.75
CA GLU A 198 11.01 10.19 0.84
C GLU A 198 9.56 10.70 0.70
N LEU A 199 8.59 9.78 0.56
CA LEU A 199 7.18 10.15 0.54
C LEU A 199 6.72 10.77 1.84
N LEU A 200 7.10 10.19 2.97
CA LEU A 200 6.74 10.73 4.28
C LEU A 200 7.29 12.13 4.48
N GLU A 201 8.55 12.35 4.16
CA GLU A 201 9.20 13.67 4.18
C GLU A 201 8.48 14.67 3.26
N ALA A 202 8.14 14.25 2.04
CA ALA A 202 7.44 15.09 1.09
C ALA A 202 6.04 15.54 1.56
N THR A 203 5.39 14.83 2.48
CA THR A 203 4.12 15.27 3.08
C THR A 203 4.27 16.43 4.07
N GLY A 204 5.52 16.78 4.45
CA GLY A 204 5.81 17.79 5.46
C GLY A 204 5.58 17.32 6.91
N ALA A 205 5.39 16.02 7.11
CA ALA A 205 5.20 15.45 8.45
C ALA A 205 6.53 15.30 9.20
N THR A 206 6.47 15.37 10.53
CA THR A 206 7.61 15.04 11.39
C THR A 206 7.71 13.52 11.56
N ALA A 207 8.74 12.92 10.98
CA ALA A 207 8.96 11.47 11.07
C ALA A 207 9.71 11.07 12.34
N VAL A 208 9.22 10.03 13.04
CA VAL A 208 9.88 9.41 14.18
C VAL A 208 10.05 7.92 13.89
N GLU A 209 11.29 7.43 13.91
CA GLU A 209 11.55 6.00 13.68
C GLU A 209 11.21 5.15 14.92
N MET A 210 10.68 3.97 14.67
CA MET A 210 10.55 2.96 15.74
C MET A 210 11.92 2.41 16.11
N PRO A 211 12.14 1.95 17.36
CA PRO A 211 13.41 1.34 17.79
C PRO A 211 13.85 0.19 16.86
N ARG A 212 12.90 -0.65 16.43
CA ARG A 212 13.13 -1.71 15.42
C ARG A 212 12.63 -1.23 14.07
N SER A 213 13.48 -0.62 13.27
CA SER A 213 13.18 -0.06 11.95
C SER A 213 14.10 -0.63 10.87
N ARG A 214 13.78 -0.40 9.62
CA ARG A 214 14.53 -0.83 8.43
C ARG A 214 14.77 -2.36 8.43
N GLU A 215 16.03 -2.81 8.32
CA GLU A 215 16.42 -4.22 8.30
C GLU A 215 16.08 -4.95 9.62
N ARG A 216 16.01 -4.24 10.73
CA ARG A 216 15.65 -4.76 12.04
C ARG A 216 14.15 -4.65 12.35
N ALA A 217 13.35 -4.16 11.40
CA ALA A 217 11.93 -3.94 11.63
C ALA A 217 11.23 -5.22 12.14
N PHE A 218 10.40 -5.06 13.17
CA PHE A 218 9.58 -6.15 13.67
C PHE A 218 8.36 -6.37 12.76
N CYS A 219 7.90 -7.60 12.65
CA CYS A 219 6.78 -7.97 11.77
C CYS A 219 5.45 -7.36 12.26
N CYS A 220 4.52 -7.10 11.34
CA CYS A 220 3.14 -6.75 11.68
C CYS A 220 2.30 -7.97 12.11
N GLY A 221 2.79 -9.20 11.89
CA GLY A 221 2.09 -10.44 12.19
C GLY A 221 1.23 -11.00 11.06
N GLY A 222 1.07 -10.29 9.93
CA GLY A 222 0.20 -10.74 8.84
C GLY A 222 0.84 -11.73 7.85
N GLY A 223 2.18 -11.80 7.82
CA GLY A 223 2.91 -12.69 6.94
C GLY A 223 2.73 -14.18 7.28
N GLY A 224 3.18 -15.08 6.39
CA GLY A 224 3.04 -16.52 6.61
C GLY A 224 1.59 -17.01 6.61
N ALA A 225 0.70 -16.35 5.90
CA ALA A 225 -0.76 -16.55 5.93
C ALA A 225 -1.41 -16.29 7.32
N ARG A 226 -0.66 -15.75 8.29
CA ARG A 226 -1.14 -15.52 9.68
C ARG A 226 -2.27 -14.49 9.74
N ALA A 227 -2.39 -13.57 8.79
CA ALA A 227 -3.54 -12.66 8.70
C ALA A 227 -4.90 -13.38 8.62
N PHE A 228 -4.91 -14.67 8.26
CA PHE A 228 -6.10 -15.52 8.14
C PHE A 228 -6.21 -16.56 9.27
N MET A 229 -5.38 -16.44 10.31
CA MET A 229 -5.31 -17.39 11.43
C MET A 229 -5.40 -16.65 12.76
N GLU A 230 -5.95 -17.31 13.78
CA GLU A 230 -5.91 -16.80 15.14
C GLU A 230 -4.54 -17.05 15.80
N GLU A 231 -4.04 -16.07 16.52
CA GLU A 231 -2.87 -16.21 17.39
C GLU A 231 -3.34 -16.40 18.84
N SER A 232 -3.29 -17.64 19.29
CA SER A 232 -3.76 -18.05 20.63
C SER A 232 -2.62 -18.26 21.64
N ILE A 233 -1.36 -18.23 21.21
CA ILE A 233 -0.18 -18.49 22.04
C ILE A 233 0.60 -17.19 22.28
N GLY A 234 0.76 -16.80 23.53
CA GLY A 234 1.51 -15.60 23.91
C GLY A 234 0.84 -14.29 23.50
N THR A 235 1.64 -13.22 23.31
CA THR A 235 1.16 -11.94 22.85
C THR A 235 1.11 -11.93 21.32
N ARG A 236 0.00 -11.50 20.74
CA ARG A 236 -0.14 -11.34 19.29
C ARG A 236 0.97 -10.41 18.75
N ILE A 237 1.60 -10.81 17.65
CA ILE A 237 2.68 -10.05 16.99
C ILE A 237 2.22 -8.61 16.64
N ALA A 238 0.98 -8.48 16.17
CA ALA A 238 0.39 -7.17 15.85
C ALA A 238 0.29 -6.25 17.07
N VAL A 239 -0.07 -6.80 18.25
CA VAL A 239 -0.14 -6.05 19.51
C VAL A 239 1.26 -5.60 19.95
N GLU A 240 2.25 -6.48 19.88
CA GLU A 240 3.64 -6.13 20.23
C GLU A 240 4.19 -5.05 19.31
N ARG A 241 3.96 -5.16 17.98
CA ARG A 241 4.42 -4.16 17.03
C ARG A 241 3.71 -2.82 17.17
N SER A 242 2.40 -2.82 17.39
CA SER A 242 1.67 -1.57 17.60
C SER A 242 2.01 -0.91 18.94
N ARG A 243 2.35 -1.68 19.99
CA ARG A 243 2.87 -1.12 21.25
C ARG A 243 4.18 -0.36 21.03
N GLU A 244 5.09 -0.91 20.24
CA GLU A 244 6.33 -0.22 19.86
C GLU A 244 6.06 1.07 19.09
N ALA A 245 5.11 1.05 18.15
CA ALA A 245 4.72 2.23 17.38
C ALA A 245 4.06 3.31 18.26
N ILE A 246 3.13 2.92 19.15
CA ILE A 246 2.50 3.82 20.11
C ILE A 246 3.56 4.44 21.05
N GLY A 247 4.55 3.66 21.47
CA GLY A 247 5.65 4.10 22.32
C GLY A 247 6.54 5.18 21.71
N THR A 248 6.46 5.44 20.41
CA THR A 248 7.16 6.57 19.75
C THR A 248 6.50 7.92 20.02
N GLY A 249 5.29 7.95 20.57
CA GLY A 249 4.49 9.16 20.73
C GLY A 249 3.87 9.69 19.42
N ALA A 250 4.03 8.97 18.30
CA ALA A 250 3.44 9.37 17.02
C ALA A 250 1.92 9.24 17.05
N ARG A 251 1.23 10.21 16.43
CA ARG A 251 -0.22 10.18 16.27
C ARG A 251 -0.69 9.36 15.06
N VAL A 252 0.23 9.07 14.15
CA VAL A 252 -0.05 8.31 12.94
C VAL A 252 1.00 7.22 12.77
N ILE A 253 0.54 6.01 12.45
CA ILE A 253 1.37 4.91 11.98
C ILE A 253 1.17 4.78 10.48
N ALA A 254 2.19 5.15 9.71
CA ALA A 254 2.20 4.99 8.28
C ALA A 254 2.63 3.57 7.88
N THR A 255 1.98 3.02 6.88
CA THR A 255 2.27 1.70 6.32
C THR A 255 2.41 1.78 4.80
N ALA A 256 2.87 0.70 4.19
CA ALA A 256 2.95 0.55 2.74
C ALA A 256 2.60 -0.90 2.33
N CYS A 257 1.60 -1.46 2.98
CA CYS A 257 1.08 -2.80 2.69
C CYS A 257 -0.30 -2.96 3.32
N PRO A 258 -1.31 -3.42 2.59
CA PRO A 258 -2.68 -3.53 3.11
C PRO A 258 -2.78 -4.48 4.32
N PHE A 259 -2.03 -5.59 4.31
CA PHE A 259 -1.98 -6.49 5.47
C PHE A 259 -1.36 -5.82 6.71
N CYS A 260 -0.29 -5.04 6.54
CA CYS A 260 0.29 -4.28 7.65
C CYS A 260 -0.70 -3.25 8.20
N THR A 261 -1.44 -2.56 7.33
CA THR A 261 -2.49 -1.61 7.74
C THR A 261 -3.54 -2.29 8.61
N THR A 262 -4.08 -3.42 8.16
CA THR A 262 -5.09 -4.18 8.91
C THR A 262 -4.56 -4.68 10.25
N MET A 263 -3.41 -5.36 10.25
CA MET A 263 -2.83 -5.93 11.47
C MET A 263 -2.50 -4.87 12.53
N LEU A 264 -1.89 -3.75 12.12
CA LEU A 264 -1.55 -2.68 13.06
C LEU A 264 -2.78 -1.91 13.52
N SER A 265 -3.81 -1.73 12.67
CA SER A 265 -5.08 -1.14 13.10
C SER A 265 -5.74 -1.98 14.18
N ASP A 266 -5.76 -3.30 14.02
CA ASP A 266 -6.33 -4.21 15.02
C ASP A 266 -5.47 -4.24 16.30
N GLY A 267 -4.14 -4.18 16.15
CA GLY A 267 -3.22 -4.10 17.28
C GLY A 267 -3.37 -2.80 18.09
N VAL A 268 -3.56 -1.66 17.43
CA VAL A 268 -3.83 -0.36 18.08
C VAL A 268 -5.18 -0.38 18.77
N ALA A 269 -6.22 -0.85 18.08
CA ALA A 269 -7.58 -0.93 18.63
C ALA A 269 -7.64 -1.82 19.88
N SER A 270 -6.93 -2.95 19.88
CA SER A 270 -6.87 -3.87 21.03
C SER A 270 -6.22 -3.26 22.28
N GLN A 271 -5.47 -2.18 22.12
CA GLN A 271 -4.82 -1.45 23.22
C GLN A 271 -5.58 -0.18 23.62
N GLY A 272 -6.72 0.11 22.98
CA GLY A 272 -7.52 1.32 23.25
C GLY A 272 -6.78 2.63 22.95
N ALA A 273 -5.76 2.60 22.09
CA ALA A 273 -4.97 3.77 21.76
C ALA A 273 -5.63 4.59 20.62
N ASP A 274 -5.60 5.93 20.76
CA ASP A 274 -6.06 6.85 19.73
C ASP A 274 -4.90 7.22 18.79
N VAL A 275 -4.52 6.25 17.93
CA VAL A 275 -3.47 6.40 16.92
C VAL A 275 -4.02 5.96 15.57
N ARG A 276 -3.96 6.84 14.58
CA ARG A 276 -4.41 6.55 13.22
C ARG A 276 -3.41 5.63 12.51
N VAL A 277 -3.90 4.52 11.93
CA VAL A 277 -3.09 3.68 11.04
C VAL A 277 -3.56 3.90 9.61
N THR A 278 -2.64 4.22 8.70
CA THR A 278 -2.99 4.52 7.29
C THR A 278 -1.84 4.21 6.36
N ASP A 279 -2.15 4.00 5.09
CA ASP A 279 -1.12 3.83 4.05
C ASP A 279 -0.53 5.19 3.62
N LEU A 280 0.76 5.16 3.22
CA LEU A 280 1.48 6.32 2.71
C LEU A 280 0.81 6.97 1.49
N ALA A 281 0.17 6.18 0.63
CA ALA A 281 -0.56 6.74 -0.52
C ALA A 281 -1.73 7.63 -0.07
N THR A 282 -2.42 7.28 1.02
CA THR A 282 -3.49 8.11 1.57
C THR A 282 -2.94 9.43 2.12
N LEU A 283 -1.83 9.39 2.86
CA LEU A 283 -1.17 10.60 3.36
C LEU A 283 -0.68 11.50 2.21
N MET A 284 -0.12 10.89 1.17
CA MET A 284 0.35 11.60 -0.01
C MET A 284 -0.81 12.26 -0.76
N LEU A 285 -1.94 11.55 -0.93
CA LEU A 285 -3.13 12.11 -1.57
C LEU A 285 -3.67 13.32 -0.77
N GLU A 286 -3.74 13.22 0.56
CA GLU A 286 -4.11 14.32 1.43
C GLU A 286 -3.18 15.54 1.24
N ALA A 287 -1.87 15.30 1.11
CA ALA A 287 -0.88 16.37 0.88
C ALA A 287 -0.99 17.00 -0.52
N VAL A 288 -1.24 16.21 -1.55
CA VAL A 288 -1.42 16.70 -2.93
C VAL A 288 -2.72 17.49 -3.06
N ARG A 289 -3.80 17.04 -2.43
CA ARG A 289 -5.09 17.74 -2.44
C ARG A 289 -4.98 19.13 -1.78
N ARG A 290 -4.26 19.25 -0.65
CA ARG A 290 -3.98 20.56 -0.04
C ARG A 290 -3.28 21.52 -0.99
N GLY A 291 -2.35 21.04 -1.83
CA GLY A 291 -1.66 21.84 -2.82
C GLY A 291 -2.59 22.36 -3.92
N ARG A 292 -3.61 21.58 -4.30
CA ARG A 292 -4.59 21.97 -5.33
C ARG A 292 -5.60 23.01 -4.82
N GLU A 293 -5.96 22.95 -3.55
CA GLU A 293 -6.87 23.91 -2.91
C GLU A 293 -6.25 25.28 -2.70
N GLN A 294 -4.92 25.39 -2.76
CA GLN A 294 -4.15 26.63 -2.58
C GLN A 294 -3.70 27.26 -3.91
N SER A 295 -3.93 26.60 -5.04
CA SER A 295 -3.58 27.05 -6.40
C SER A 295 -4.77 27.65 -7.12
#